data_71fbfe0512635456af559ab1b347121a
#
_entry.id   71fbfe0512635456af559ab1b347121a
#
_cell.length_a   1.000
_cell.length_b   1.000
_cell.length_c   1.000
_cell.angle_alpha   90.00
_cell.angle_beta   90.00
_cell.angle_gamma   90.00
#
_symmetry.space_group_name_H-M   'P 1'
#
loop_
_entity.id
_entity.type
_entity.pdbx_description
1 polymer ?
#
loop_
_entity_poly.entity_id
_entity_poly.type
_entity_poly.pdbx_seq_one_letter_code
_entity_poly.pdbx_strand_id
1 'polypeptide(L)'
;MSKNVRTESVDYLFEAILSLKNKEECYTFFEDICTINELLSLSQRFEVAKMLREQKTYLEIAEKTGASTATISRVNRSLNYGNDGYDMVFARINKK
;
A
#
# COMPACT_ATOMS: atom_id res chain seq x y z
N MET A 1 3.16 8.50 21.21
CA MET A 1 2.03 9.34 20.75
C MET A 1 1.96 9.29 19.23
N SER A 2 0.82 9.00 18.69
CA SER A 2 0.66 8.96 17.24
C SER A 2 0.43 10.37 16.70
N LYS A 3 0.94 10.61 15.51
CA LYS A 3 0.73 11.88 14.84
C LYS A 3 -0.58 11.84 14.08
N ASN A 4 -1.26 12.96 14.09
CA ASN A 4 -2.47 13.09 13.30
C ASN A 4 -2.08 13.41 11.86
N VAL A 5 -2.46 12.53 10.93
CA VAL A 5 -2.19 12.74 9.50
C VAL A 5 -3.31 13.48 8.79
N ARG A 6 -4.41 13.77 9.48
CA ARG A 6 -5.58 14.43 8.86
C ARG A 6 -5.39 15.93 8.89
N THR A 7 -4.55 16.41 7.99
CA THR A 7 -4.26 17.83 7.83
C THR A 7 -4.83 18.32 6.53
N GLU A 8 -4.91 19.64 6.38
CA GLU A 8 -5.36 20.25 5.12
C GLU A 8 -4.49 19.81 3.95
N SER A 9 -3.18 19.71 4.18
CA SER A 9 -2.26 19.31 3.12
C SER A 9 -2.49 17.88 2.67
N VAL A 10 -2.74 16.97 3.60
CA VAL A 10 -3.01 15.57 3.27
C VAL A 10 -4.36 15.45 2.59
N ASP A 11 -5.37 16.19 3.05
CA ASP A 11 -6.67 16.23 2.39
C ASP A 11 -6.52 16.67 0.93
N TYR A 12 -5.73 17.71 0.70
CA TYR A 12 -5.52 18.23 -0.63
C TYR A 12 -4.83 17.20 -1.53
N LEU A 13 -3.84 16.50 -0.96
CA LEU A 13 -3.17 15.41 -1.69
C LEU A 13 -4.17 14.34 -2.10
N PHE A 14 -5.04 13.94 -1.18
CA PHE A 14 -6.02 12.91 -1.49
C PHE A 14 -7.05 13.38 -2.51
N GLU A 15 -7.41 14.66 -2.50
CA GLU A 15 -8.26 15.20 -3.57
C GLU A 15 -7.57 15.06 -4.93
N ALA A 16 -6.26 15.32 -4.97
CA ALA A 16 -5.49 15.15 -6.19
C ALA A 16 -5.49 13.69 -6.64
N ILE A 17 -5.24 12.78 -5.71
CA ILE A 17 -5.24 11.35 -6.03
C ILE A 17 -6.61 10.90 -6.54
N LEU A 18 -7.67 11.37 -5.90
CA LEU A 18 -9.04 11.00 -6.32
C LEU A 18 -9.43 11.57 -7.67
N SER A 19 -8.69 12.54 -8.20
CA SER A 19 -8.96 13.09 -9.52
C SER A 19 -8.37 12.24 -10.63
N LEU A 20 -7.50 11.29 -10.30
CA LEU A 20 -6.85 10.43 -11.30
C LEU A 20 -7.87 9.48 -11.91
N LYS A 21 -7.83 9.31 -13.21
CA LYS A 21 -8.88 8.60 -13.95
C LYS A 21 -8.50 7.21 -14.41
N ASN A 22 -7.20 6.93 -14.48
CA ASN A 22 -6.74 5.63 -15.00
C ASN A 22 -5.31 5.37 -14.54
N LYS A 23 -4.79 4.18 -14.86
CA LYS A 23 -3.44 3.79 -14.46
C LYS A 23 -2.37 4.70 -15.02
N GLU A 24 -2.52 5.12 -16.27
CA GLU A 24 -1.53 6.00 -16.89
C GLU A 24 -1.39 7.30 -16.12
N GLU A 25 -2.51 7.86 -15.70
CA GLU A 25 -2.48 9.08 -14.90
C GLU A 25 -1.87 8.84 -13.54
N CYS A 26 -2.10 7.65 -12.96
CA CYS A 26 -1.44 7.29 -11.70
C CYS A 26 0.07 7.25 -11.88
N TYR A 27 0.57 6.64 -12.94
CA TYR A 27 2.00 6.63 -13.21
C TYR A 27 2.53 8.05 -13.36
N THR A 28 1.85 8.86 -14.14
CA THR A 28 2.27 10.23 -14.39
C THR A 28 2.40 11.01 -13.08
N PHE A 29 1.39 10.95 -12.24
CA PHE A 29 1.38 11.71 -10.99
C PHE A 29 2.36 11.16 -9.97
N PHE A 30 2.34 9.84 -9.76
CA PHE A 30 3.17 9.24 -8.73
C PHE A 30 4.66 9.23 -9.07
N GLU A 31 5.00 9.17 -10.36
CA GLU A 31 6.40 9.28 -10.76
C GLU A 31 6.94 10.68 -10.48
N ASP A 32 6.08 11.69 -10.49
CA ASP A 32 6.49 13.05 -10.16
C ASP A 32 6.54 13.31 -8.66
N ILE A 33 5.55 12.82 -7.92
CA ILE A 33 5.44 13.17 -6.51
C ILE A 33 6.26 12.25 -5.60
N CYS A 34 6.58 11.04 -6.04
CA CYS A 34 7.34 10.07 -5.26
C CYS A 34 8.71 9.85 -5.88
N THR A 35 9.69 9.49 -5.06
CA THR A 35 10.91 8.91 -5.61
C THR A 35 10.59 7.50 -6.10
N ILE A 36 11.47 6.96 -6.96
CA ILE A 36 11.32 5.59 -7.45
C ILE A 36 11.25 4.61 -6.27
N ASN A 37 12.14 4.78 -5.29
CA ASN A 37 12.18 3.88 -4.15
C ASN A 37 10.92 3.98 -3.29
N GLU A 38 10.37 5.18 -3.14
CA GLU A 38 9.12 5.35 -2.39
C GLU A 38 7.97 4.61 -3.06
N LEU A 39 7.86 4.74 -4.37
CA LEU A 39 6.79 4.08 -5.10
C LEU A 39 6.94 2.56 -5.08
N LEU A 40 8.17 2.08 -5.29
CA LEU A 40 8.42 0.64 -5.25
C LEU A 40 8.19 0.08 -3.85
N SER A 41 8.50 0.86 -2.82
CA SER A 41 8.26 0.44 -1.43
C SER A 41 6.76 0.29 -1.14
N LEU A 42 5.95 1.22 -1.64
CA LEU A 42 4.49 1.10 -1.50
C LEU A 42 3.98 -0.14 -2.22
N SER A 43 4.48 -0.37 -3.43
CA SER A 43 4.11 -1.53 -4.23
C SER A 43 4.48 -2.83 -3.50
N GLN A 44 5.68 -2.89 -2.91
CA GLN A 44 6.13 -4.06 -2.17
C GLN A 44 5.21 -4.34 -0.99
N ARG A 45 4.87 -3.31 -0.21
CA ARG A 45 3.99 -3.50 0.94
C ARG A 45 2.61 -4.01 0.52
N PHE A 46 2.10 -3.52 -0.59
CA PHE A 46 0.79 -3.96 -1.08
C PHE A 46 0.83 -5.42 -1.51
N GLU A 47 1.91 -5.83 -2.19
CA GLU A 47 2.09 -7.21 -2.60
C GLU A 47 2.23 -8.13 -1.38
N VAL A 48 2.98 -7.68 -0.36
CA VAL A 48 3.14 -8.44 0.88
C VAL A 48 1.76 -8.66 1.54
N ALA A 49 0.95 -7.61 1.60
CA ALA A 49 -0.38 -7.72 2.20
C ALA A 49 -1.25 -8.73 1.45
N LYS A 50 -1.19 -8.70 0.13
CA LYS A 50 -1.94 -9.65 -0.70
C LYS A 50 -1.53 -11.08 -0.38
N MET A 51 -0.22 -11.34 -0.33
CA MET A 51 0.28 -12.68 -0.07
C MET A 51 -0.03 -13.16 1.34
N LEU A 52 -0.02 -12.25 2.32
CA LEU A 52 -0.43 -12.61 3.69
C LEU A 52 -1.90 -13.03 3.73
N ARG A 53 -2.74 -12.34 2.99
CA ARG A 53 -4.16 -12.70 2.89
C ARG A 53 -4.39 -14.01 2.15
N GLU A 54 -3.42 -14.40 1.31
CA GLU A 54 -3.45 -15.69 0.61
C GLU A 54 -2.84 -16.82 1.45
N GLN A 55 -2.52 -16.55 2.70
CA GLN A 55 -1.98 -17.53 3.65
C GLN A 55 -0.58 -18.02 3.27
N LYS A 56 0.18 -17.19 2.57
CA LYS A 56 1.57 -17.54 2.24
C LYS A 56 2.45 -17.41 3.48
N THR A 57 3.51 -18.20 3.54
CA THR A 57 4.46 -18.12 4.63
C THR A 57 5.37 -16.90 4.46
N TYR A 58 5.99 -16.48 5.55
CA TYR A 58 6.94 -15.37 5.49
C TYR A 58 8.09 -15.67 4.52
N LEU A 59 8.55 -16.92 4.51
CA LEU A 59 9.62 -17.32 3.59
C LEU A 59 9.20 -17.15 2.13
N GLU A 60 7.99 -17.63 1.80
CA GLU A 60 7.46 -17.48 0.44
C GLU A 60 7.33 -16.01 0.06
N ILE A 61 6.85 -15.18 0.97
CA ILE A 61 6.67 -13.77 0.72
C ILE A 61 8.01 -13.08 0.50
N ALA A 62 8.99 -13.37 1.36
CA ALA A 62 10.32 -12.78 1.23
C ALA A 62 10.96 -13.16 -0.10
N GLU A 63 10.82 -14.41 -0.52
CA GLU A 63 11.38 -14.88 -1.78
C GLU A 63 10.73 -14.19 -2.98
N LYS A 64 9.42 -14.02 -2.93
CA LYS A 64 8.69 -13.43 -4.04
C LYS A 64 8.87 -11.93 -4.14
N THR A 65 8.85 -11.24 -2.99
CA THR A 65 8.80 -9.77 -2.99
C THR A 65 10.12 -9.10 -2.66
N GLY A 66 11.08 -9.85 -2.10
CA GLY A 66 12.31 -9.26 -1.62
C GLY A 66 12.17 -8.51 -0.31
N ALA A 67 10.98 -8.53 0.31
CA ALA A 67 10.74 -7.81 1.54
C ALA A 67 11.47 -8.47 2.71
N SER A 68 11.98 -7.64 3.61
CA SER A 68 12.59 -8.14 4.85
C SER A 68 11.50 -8.67 5.79
N THR A 69 11.93 -9.51 6.73
CA THR A 69 11.02 -10.02 7.77
C THR A 69 10.38 -8.86 8.53
N ALA A 70 11.15 -7.80 8.77
CA ALA A 70 10.63 -6.62 9.48
C ALA A 70 9.51 -5.96 8.69
N THR A 71 9.67 -5.83 7.38
CA THR A 71 8.62 -5.26 6.54
C THR A 71 7.38 -6.13 6.55
N ILE A 72 7.56 -7.45 6.41
CA ILE A 72 6.43 -8.39 6.41
C ILE A 72 5.67 -8.31 7.73
N SER A 73 6.40 -8.28 8.86
CA SER A 73 5.79 -8.17 10.18
C SER A 73 5.01 -6.88 10.34
N ARG A 74 5.57 -5.77 9.83
CA ARG A 74 4.90 -4.48 9.90
C ARG A 74 3.59 -4.47 9.12
N VAL A 75 3.62 -5.03 7.91
CA VAL A 75 2.41 -5.12 7.08
C VAL A 75 1.39 -6.03 7.77
N ASN A 76 1.84 -7.16 8.30
CA ASN A 76 0.95 -8.06 9.00
C ASN A 76 0.25 -7.38 10.19
N ARG A 77 0.99 -6.55 10.92
CA ARG A 77 0.41 -5.80 12.02
C ARG A 77 -0.66 -4.82 11.52
N SER A 78 -0.38 -4.13 10.41
CA SER A 78 -1.37 -3.21 9.82
C SER A 78 -2.62 -3.95 9.35
N LEU A 79 -2.46 -5.15 8.81
CA LEU A 79 -3.60 -5.96 8.38
C LEU A 79 -4.49 -6.34 9.56
N ASN A 80 -3.88 -6.67 10.70
CA ASN A 80 -4.63 -7.21 11.84
C ASN A 80 -5.09 -6.16 12.83
N TYR A 81 -4.38 -5.03 12.92
CA TYR A 81 -4.64 -4.01 13.94
C TYR A 81 -4.71 -2.59 13.39
N GLY A 82 -4.78 -2.45 12.07
CA GLY A 82 -4.85 -1.14 11.44
C GLY A 82 -6.29 -0.71 11.18
N ASN A 83 -6.47 0.04 10.10
CA ASN A 83 -7.76 0.64 9.74
C ASN A 83 -8.56 -0.17 8.72
N ASP A 84 -8.13 -1.41 8.46
CA ASP A 84 -8.76 -2.28 7.46
C ASP A 84 -8.66 -1.75 6.02
N GLY A 85 -7.73 -0.81 5.78
CA GLY A 85 -7.58 -0.20 4.47
C GLY A 85 -7.20 -1.17 3.37
N TYR A 86 -6.30 -2.11 3.68
CA TYR A 86 -5.92 -3.13 2.69
C TYR A 86 -7.13 -3.97 2.28
N ASP A 87 -7.88 -4.45 3.26
CA ASP A 87 -9.01 -5.33 2.98
C ASP A 87 -10.11 -4.61 2.22
N MET A 88 -10.34 -3.33 2.53
CA MET A 88 -11.29 -2.52 1.79
C MET A 88 -10.91 -2.45 0.31
N VAL A 89 -9.64 -2.19 0.04
CA VAL A 89 -9.17 -2.07 -1.34
C VAL A 89 -9.22 -3.42 -2.04
N PHE A 90 -8.77 -4.49 -1.38
CA PHE A 90 -8.81 -5.82 -1.98
C PHE A 90 -10.24 -6.21 -2.35
N ALA A 91 -11.20 -5.91 -1.49
CA ALA A 91 -12.60 -6.21 -1.78
C ALA A 91 -13.07 -5.50 -3.04
N ARG A 92 -12.60 -4.28 -3.25
CA ARG A 92 -13.02 -3.49 -4.41
C ARG A 92 -12.35 -3.92 -5.70
N ILE A 93 -11.04 -4.18 -5.67
CA ILE A 93 -10.32 -4.52 -6.90
C ILE A 93 -10.53 -5.97 -7.32
N ASN A 94 -10.90 -6.86 -6.39
CA ASN A 94 -11.15 -8.26 -6.71
C ASN A 94 -12.62 -8.54 -7.03
N LYS A 95 -13.44 -7.52 -6.96
CA LYS A 95 -14.85 -7.66 -7.25
C LYS A 95 -15.05 -7.76 -8.76
N LYS A 96 -15.83 -8.71 -9.17
CA LYS A 96 -16.13 -8.93 -10.58
C LYS A 96 -17.54 -8.53 -10.89
#